data_77475c6ce9eed9ab0e79ff09d6d2f483
#
_entry.id   77475c6ce9eed9ab0e79ff09d6d2f483
#
_cell.length_a   1.000
_cell.length_b   1.000
_cell.length_c   1.000
_cell.angle_alpha   90.00
_cell.angle_beta   90.00
_cell.angle_gamma   90.00
#
_symmetry.space_group_name_H-M   'P 1'
#
loop_
_entity.id
_entity.type
_entity.pdbx_description
1 polymer ?
#
loop_
_entity_poly.entity_id
_entity_poly.type
_entity_poly.pdbx_seq_one_letter_code
_entity_poly.pdbx_strand_id
1 'polypeptide(L)'
;ADGVLQVVPPPYRFDLQIEEDLIEEVARLIGYDQLPTTAPLAPITARRQDESGRSRFAVRRSLAALGYQETINFSFVEERWERELAGNADPIRLLNPIASPMSVMRSSLLGSLLQVLKFNLDRKAARVRVFEIGRVFLRDAAVETSDTTVKGIHQPMRVAGLIYGDPDGLSWTCLLYTS
;
A
#
# COMPACT_ATOMS: atom_id res chain seq x y z
N ALA A 1 -12.94 -40.14 -29.77
CA ALA A 1 -12.57 -39.72 -28.40
C ALA A 1 -12.44 -38.20 -28.45
N ASP A 2 -13.25 -37.51 -27.70
CA ASP A 2 -13.46 -36.04 -27.83
C ASP A 2 -12.33 -35.18 -27.21
N GLY A 3 -11.16 -35.77 -26.94
CA GLY A 3 -10.02 -35.04 -26.40
C GLY A 3 -10.17 -34.58 -24.94
N VAL A 4 -11.25 -34.99 -24.27
CA VAL A 4 -11.50 -34.71 -22.86
C VAL A 4 -10.93 -35.78 -21.97
N LEU A 5 -10.14 -35.40 -20.98
CA LEU A 5 -9.61 -36.28 -19.96
C LEU A 5 -10.39 -36.07 -18.65
N GLN A 6 -10.89 -37.17 -18.08
CA GLN A 6 -11.47 -37.11 -16.75
C GLN A 6 -10.40 -37.50 -15.73
N VAL A 7 -10.04 -36.61 -14.82
CA VAL A 7 -9.02 -36.85 -13.81
C VAL A 7 -9.68 -36.87 -12.43
N VAL A 8 -9.33 -37.86 -11.63
CA VAL A 8 -9.73 -37.97 -10.23
C VAL A 8 -8.48 -37.82 -9.38
N PRO A 9 -8.24 -36.66 -8.76
CA PRO A 9 -7.07 -36.47 -7.92
C PRO A 9 -7.17 -37.33 -6.65
N PRO A 10 -6.03 -37.79 -6.11
CA PRO A 10 -6.02 -38.51 -4.85
C PRO A 10 -6.43 -37.60 -3.68
N PRO A 11 -7.01 -38.13 -2.60
CA PRO A 11 -7.56 -37.31 -1.50
C PRO A 11 -6.58 -36.38 -0.79
N TYR A 12 -5.28 -36.66 -0.88
CA TYR A 12 -4.22 -35.80 -0.29
C TYR A 12 -3.83 -34.63 -1.19
N ARG A 13 -4.30 -34.56 -2.46
CA ARG A 13 -4.11 -33.47 -3.40
C ARG A 13 -5.38 -32.65 -3.51
N PHE A 14 -5.75 -32.00 -2.40
CA PHE A 14 -6.93 -31.14 -2.28
C PHE A 14 -6.76 -29.80 -3.05
N ASP A 15 -5.56 -29.51 -3.50
CA ASP A 15 -5.15 -28.37 -4.31
C ASP A 15 -5.54 -28.52 -5.79
N LEU A 16 -5.70 -29.73 -6.32
CA LEU A 16 -6.04 -29.99 -7.71
C LEU A 16 -7.56 -29.92 -7.93
N GLN A 17 -8.07 -28.75 -8.30
CA GLN A 17 -9.51 -28.51 -8.43
C GLN A 17 -9.94 -28.05 -9.83
N ILE A 18 -9.06 -27.42 -10.58
CA ILE A 18 -9.32 -26.84 -11.89
C ILE A 18 -8.35 -27.37 -12.94
N GLU A 19 -8.62 -27.10 -14.21
CA GLU A 19 -7.79 -27.57 -15.33
C GLU A 19 -6.37 -27.01 -15.25
N GLU A 20 -6.22 -25.77 -14.84
CA GLU A 20 -4.93 -25.09 -14.73
C GLU A 20 -4.00 -25.77 -13.71
N ASP A 21 -4.54 -26.31 -12.62
CA ASP A 21 -3.75 -27.07 -11.63
C ASP A 21 -3.15 -28.34 -12.27
N LEU A 22 -3.90 -29.01 -13.14
CA LEU A 22 -3.42 -30.18 -13.88
C LEU A 22 -2.38 -29.81 -14.94
N ILE A 23 -2.56 -28.68 -15.61
CA ILE A 23 -1.58 -28.14 -16.56
C ILE A 23 -0.27 -27.85 -15.84
N GLU A 24 -0.31 -27.25 -14.65
CA GLU A 24 0.86 -26.98 -13.83
C GLU A 24 1.61 -28.27 -13.48
N GLU A 25 0.91 -29.32 -13.06
CA GLU A 25 1.53 -30.61 -12.73
C GLU A 25 2.22 -31.25 -13.96
N VAL A 26 1.58 -31.20 -15.12
CA VAL A 26 2.17 -31.67 -16.37
C VAL A 26 3.39 -30.86 -16.76
N ALA A 27 3.31 -29.55 -16.68
CA ALA A 27 4.40 -28.63 -16.98
C ALA A 27 5.60 -28.87 -16.06
N ARG A 28 5.36 -29.13 -14.78
CA ARG A 28 6.38 -29.46 -13.78
C ARG A 28 7.11 -30.76 -14.11
N LEU A 29 6.38 -31.77 -14.59
CA LEU A 29 6.96 -33.06 -14.97
C LEU A 29 7.77 -32.99 -16.28
N ILE A 30 7.28 -32.23 -17.26
CA ILE A 30 7.97 -32.02 -18.55
C ILE A 30 9.21 -31.14 -18.34
N GLY A 31 9.15 -30.21 -17.41
CA GLY A 31 10.13 -29.16 -17.16
C GLY A 31 9.76 -27.84 -17.81
N TYR A 32 9.78 -26.77 -17.05
CA TYR A 32 9.41 -25.42 -17.52
C TYR A 32 10.30 -24.93 -18.65
N ASP A 33 11.54 -25.39 -18.73
CA ASP A 33 12.49 -25.03 -19.81
C ASP A 33 12.05 -25.55 -21.18
N GLN A 34 11.15 -26.53 -21.22
CA GLN A 34 10.60 -27.07 -22.46
C GLN A 34 9.41 -26.28 -23.00
N LEU A 35 8.86 -25.38 -22.16
CA LEU A 35 7.72 -24.56 -22.55
C LEU A 35 8.16 -23.42 -23.47
N PRO A 36 7.49 -23.22 -24.62
CA PRO A 36 7.83 -22.12 -25.53
C PRO A 36 7.51 -20.78 -24.88
N THR A 37 8.49 -19.88 -24.86
CA THR A 37 8.31 -18.50 -24.43
C THR A 37 7.89 -17.65 -25.61
N THR A 38 6.61 -17.37 -25.74
CA THR A 38 6.06 -16.44 -26.74
C THR A 38 5.69 -15.11 -26.08
N ALA A 39 6.18 -14.00 -26.63
CA ALA A 39 5.78 -12.68 -26.17
C ALA A 39 4.26 -12.49 -26.44
N PRO A 40 3.47 -12.03 -25.45
CA PRO A 40 2.07 -11.75 -25.68
C PRO A 40 1.90 -10.61 -26.70
N LEU A 41 1.00 -10.80 -27.66
CA LEU A 41 0.61 -9.76 -28.58
C LEU A 41 -0.52 -8.93 -27.96
N ALA A 42 -0.29 -7.64 -27.79
CA ALA A 42 -1.28 -6.70 -27.32
C ALA A 42 -1.33 -5.46 -28.24
N PRO A 43 -2.50 -4.86 -28.45
CA PRO A 43 -2.57 -3.61 -29.21
C PRO A 43 -1.84 -2.51 -28.45
N ILE A 44 -0.91 -1.84 -29.15
CA ILE A 44 -0.21 -0.68 -28.62
C ILE A 44 -1.15 0.52 -28.73
N THR A 45 -1.77 0.91 -27.63
CA THR A 45 -2.55 2.14 -27.54
C THR A 45 -1.75 3.19 -26.80
N ALA A 46 -1.41 4.30 -27.48
CA ALA A 46 -0.78 5.43 -26.84
C ALA A 46 -1.77 6.06 -25.84
N ARG A 47 -1.44 6.01 -24.55
CA ARG A 47 -2.15 6.78 -23.51
C ARG A 47 -1.56 8.18 -23.46
N ARG A 48 -2.37 9.16 -23.83
CA ARG A 48 -2.01 10.56 -23.63
C ARG A 48 -2.00 10.83 -22.11
N GLN A 49 -0.84 11.23 -21.59
CA GLN A 49 -0.76 11.71 -20.22
C GLN A 49 -1.07 13.20 -20.19
N ASP A 50 -1.88 13.63 -19.21
CA ASP A 50 -2.10 15.04 -18.95
C ASP A 50 -0.79 15.71 -18.55
N GLU A 51 -0.45 16.82 -19.20
CA GLU A 51 0.75 17.61 -18.88
C GLU A 51 0.72 18.19 -17.47
N SER A 52 -0.47 18.42 -16.93
CA SER A 52 -0.70 18.87 -15.55
C SER A 52 -0.52 17.77 -14.50
N GLY A 53 -0.56 16.51 -14.92
CA GLY A 53 -0.48 15.35 -14.02
C GLY A 53 0.96 15.05 -13.57
N ARG A 54 1.27 15.19 -12.29
CA ARG A 54 2.55 14.72 -11.75
C ARG A 54 2.45 13.28 -11.30
N SER A 55 3.39 12.45 -11.75
CA SER A 55 3.45 11.05 -11.33
C SER A 55 3.82 10.93 -9.85
N ARG A 56 3.35 9.87 -9.20
CA ARG A 56 3.73 9.55 -7.80
C ARG A 56 5.26 9.47 -7.63
N PHE A 57 5.97 9.00 -8.64
CA PHE A 57 7.44 8.94 -8.63
C PHE A 57 8.09 10.31 -8.64
N ALA A 58 7.50 11.30 -9.32
CA ALA A 58 8.01 12.66 -9.28
C ALA A 58 7.85 13.27 -7.88
N VAL A 59 6.70 13.05 -7.23
CA VAL A 59 6.46 13.51 -5.85
C VAL A 59 7.44 12.83 -4.87
N ARG A 60 7.63 11.52 -4.96
CA ARG A 60 8.62 10.78 -4.15
C ARG A 60 10.02 11.36 -4.27
N ARG A 61 10.50 11.52 -5.51
CA ARG A 61 11.84 12.06 -5.75
C ARG A 61 12.00 13.48 -5.20
N SER A 62 10.97 14.32 -5.33
CA SER A 62 11.01 15.68 -4.78
C SER A 62 11.12 15.66 -3.26
N LEU A 63 10.33 14.83 -2.57
CA LEU A 63 10.38 14.72 -1.11
C LEU A 63 11.69 14.08 -0.63
N ALA A 64 12.18 13.06 -1.33
CA ALA A 64 13.49 12.47 -1.02
C ALA A 64 14.64 13.48 -1.22
N ALA A 65 14.60 14.31 -2.26
CA ALA A 65 15.57 15.37 -2.50
C ALA A 65 15.53 16.46 -1.40
N LEU A 66 14.39 16.66 -0.75
CA LEU A 66 14.23 17.53 0.41
C LEU A 66 14.68 16.88 1.74
N GLY A 67 15.23 15.68 1.68
CA GLY A 67 15.75 14.95 2.86
C GLY A 67 14.68 14.21 3.66
N TYR A 68 13.51 13.93 3.09
CA TYR A 68 12.52 13.07 3.73
C TYR A 68 12.72 11.62 3.34
N GLN A 69 12.48 10.73 4.27
CA GLN A 69 12.44 9.28 4.03
C GLN A 69 11.00 8.80 3.85
N GLU A 70 10.74 8.02 2.83
CA GLU A 70 9.43 7.39 2.62
C GLU A 70 9.20 6.30 3.66
N THR A 71 8.00 6.27 4.21
CA THR A 71 7.50 5.19 5.05
C THR A 71 6.29 4.55 4.40
N ILE A 72 6.16 3.25 4.57
CA ILE A 72 5.00 2.47 4.11
C ILE A 72 4.37 1.86 5.34
N ASN A 73 3.14 2.27 5.63
CA ASN A 73 2.41 1.83 6.81
C ASN A 73 1.15 1.05 6.41
N PHE A 74 0.60 0.31 7.36
CA PHE A 74 -0.69 -0.36 7.18
C PHE A 74 -1.81 0.65 6.96
N SER A 75 -2.77 0.26 6.13
CA SER A 75 -4.02 1.04 5.94
C SER A 75 -5.01 0.84 7.09
N PHE A 76 -4.68 0.03 8.07
CA PHE A 76 -5.46 -0.31 9.24
C PHE A 76 -4.89 0.37 10.48
N VAL A 77 -5.75 1.00 11.25
CA VAL A 77 -5.36 1.81 12.42
C VAL A 77 -6.30 1.58 13.61
N GLU A 78 -5.92 2.10 14.75
CA GLU A 78 -6.79 2.14 15.93
C GLU A 78 -7.96 3.10 15.71
N GLU A 79 -9.15 2.70 16.12
CA GLU A 79 -10.34 3.54 16.05
C GLU A 79 -10.18 4.86 16.83
N ARG A 80 -9.46 4.82 17.94
CA ARG A 80 -9.16 6.02 18.73
C ARG A 80 -8.45 7.09 17.89
N TRP A 81 -7.51 6.71 17.03
CA TRP A 81 -6.78 7.65 16.20
C TRP A 81 -7.63 8.28 15.12
N GLU A 82 -8.59 7.52 14.58
CA GLU A 82 -9.55 8.08 13.65
C GLU A 82 -10.38 9.20 14.29
N ARG A 83 -10.79 9.02 15.53
CA ARG A 83 -11.57 10.04 16.27
C ARG A 83 -10.72 11.23 16.69
N GLU A 84 -9.57 10.97 17.33
CA GLU A 84 -8.74 12.00 17.98
C GLU A 84 -7.87 12.78 17.00
N LEU A 85 -7.33 12.11 15.97
CA LEU A 85 -6.35 12.72 15.05
C LEU A 85 -6.94 13.04 13.68
N ALA A 86 -7.85 12.21 13.18
CA ALA A 86 -8.46 12.41 11.87
C ALA A 86 -9.82 13.11 11.93
N GLY A 87 -10.43 13.23 13.12
CA GLY A 87 -11.77 13.79 13.30
C GLY A 87 -12.89 12.94 12.69
N ASN A 88 -12.61 11.66 12.43
CA ASN A 88 -13.55 10.74 11.80
C ASN A 88 -14.35 9.97 12.86
N ALA A 89 -15.60 10.35 13.05
CA ALA A 89 -16.48 9.72 14.04
C ALA A 89 -17.07 8.37 13.59
N ASP A 90 -17.07 8.09 12.26
CA ASP A 90 -17.63 6.86 11.66
C ASP A 90 -16.63 6.17 10.74
N PRO A 91 -15.53 5.60 11.28
CA PRO A 91 -14.54 4.91 10.48
C PRO A 91 -15.08 3.61 9.88
N ILE A 92 -14.48 3.18 8.78
CA ILE A 92 -14.81 1.90 8.14
C ILE A 92 -14.19 0.78 8.94
N ARG A 93 -15.02 -0.08 9.54
CA ARG A 93 -14.57 -1.22 10.36
C ARG A 93 -14.22 -2.42 9.49
N LEU A 94 -13.19 -3.14 9.92
CA LEU A 94 -12.83 -4.43 9.35
C LEU A 94 -13.67 -5.54 9.98
N LEU A 95 -14.10 -6.49 9.17
CA LEU A 95 -14.81 -7.67 9.65
C LEU A 95 -13.86 -8.62 10.40
N ASN A 96 -12.64 -8.78 9.91
CA ASN A 96 -11.61 -9.68 10.45
C ASN A 96 -10.31 -8.90 10.68
N PRO A 97 -10.18 -8.10 11.75
CA PRO A 97 -8.95 -7.37 12.02
C PRO A 97 -7.81 -8.33 12.37
N ILE A 98 -6.62 -8.07 11.84
CA ILE A 98 -5.40 -8.85 12.10
C ILE A 98 -5.00 -8.77 13.58
N ALA A 99 -5.22 -7.61 14.19
CA ALA A 99 -4.98 -7.35 15.60
C ALA A 99 -5.97 -6.31 16.13
N SER A 100 -6.28 -6.37 17.41
CA SER A 100 -7.21 -5.44 18.05
C SER A 100 -6.94 -3.96 17.77
N PRO A 101 -5.68 -3.46 17.77
CA PRO A 101 -5.39 -2.08 17.42
C PRO A 101 -5.46 -1.76 15.92
N MET A 102 -5.73 -2.72 15.04
CA MET A 102 -5.85 -2.54 13.59
C MET A 102 -7.28 -2.81 13.11
N SER A 103 -8.26 -2.18 13.75
CA SER A 103 -9.67 -2.55 13.61
C SER A 103 -10.45 -1.72 12.58
N VAL A 104 -9.89 -0.60 12.12
CA VAL A 104 -10.56 0.30 11.18
C VAL A 104 -9.62 0.74 10.05
N MET A 105 -10.23 1.13 8.93
CA MET A 105 -9.50 1.73 7.80
C MET A 105 -9.17 3.19 8.13
N ARG A 106 -7.96 3.63 7.81
CA ARG A 106 -7.50 5.00 8.03
C ARG A 106 -8.17 5.99 7.08
N SER A 107 -8.63 7.11 7.59
CA SER A 107 -9.10 8.26 6.82
C SER A 107 -8.03 9.36 6.68
N SER A 108 -6.92 9.22 7.42
CA SER A 108 -5.77 10.13 7.40
C SER A 108 -4.46 9.35 7.48
N LEU A 109 -3.37 9.93 6.96
CA LEU A 109 -2.01 9.39 7.09
C LEU A 109 -1.33 9.81 8.40
N LEU A 110 -1.91 10.77 9.13
CA LEU A 110 -1.27 11.36 10.31
C LEU A 110 -1.05 10.36 11.43
N GLY A 111 -2.03 9.51 11.74
CA GLY A 111 -1.91 8.50 12.79
C GLY A 111 -0.74 7.54 12.53
N SER A 112 -0.61 7.07 11.29
CA SER A 112 0.49 6.19 10.88
C SER A 112 1.86 6.87 11.00
N LEU A 113 1.98 8.13 10.59
CA LEU A 113 3.22 8.90 10.70
C LEU A 113 3.60 9.18 12.16
N LEU A 114 2.61 9.44 13.04
CA LEU A 114 2.85 9.60 14.46
C LEU A 114 3.33 8.31 15.13
N GLN A 115 2.84 7.16 14.67
CA GLN A 115 3.34 5.86 15.14
C GLN A 115 4.79 5.65 14.73
N VAL A 116 5.16 6.01 13.50
CA VAL A 116 6.55 5.97 13.04
C VAL A 116 7.42 6.90 13.87
N LEU A 117 6.95 8.12 14.17
CA LEU A 117 7.64 9.05 15.03
C LEU A 117 7.88 8.43 16.42
N LYS A 118 6.81 7.95 17.08
CA LYS A 118 6.91 7.31 18.40
C LYS A 118 7.93 6.18 18.40
N PHE A 119 7.87 5.28 17.41
CA PHE A 119 8.81 4.16 17.27
C PHE A 119 10.27 4.62 17.21
N ASN A 120 10.55 5.72 16.50
CA ASN A 120 11.89 6.26 16.39
C ASN A 120 12.34 6.99 17.67
N LEU A 121 11.45 7.72 18.33
CA LEU A 121 11.73 8.39 19.60
C LEU A 121 12.02 7.38 20.72
N ASP A 122 11.28 6.28 20.80
CA ASP A 122 11.53 5.19 21.74
C ASP A 122 12.94 4.60 21.55
N ARG A 123 13.54 4.77 20.34
CA ARG A 123 14.92 4.37 20.00
C ARG A 123 15.93 5.50 20.05
N LYS A 124 15.58 6.60 20.71
CA LYS A 124 16.48 7.76 20.91
C LYS A 124 16.86 8.49 19.62
N ALA A 125 16.04 8.40 18.56
CA ALA A 125 16.26 9.20 17.37
C ALA A 125 16.11 10.69 17.70
N ALA A 126 17.15 11.47 17.49
CA ALA A 126 17.16 12.90 17.75
C ALA A 126 16.41 13.69 16.66
N ARG A 127 16.26 13.10 15.46
CA ARG A 127 15.65 13.75 14.29
C ARG A 127 14.87 12.73 13.47
N VAL A 128 13.68 13.09 13.03
CA VAL A 128 12.84 12.29 12.15
C VAL A 128 12.28 13.19 11.05
N ARG A 129 12.47 12.81 9.79
CA ARG A 129 11.86 13.44 8.61
C ARG A 129 11.30 12.34 7.73
N VAL A 130 10.01 12.15 7.79
CA VAL A 130 9.34 11.05 7.07
C VAL A 130 8.16 11.57 6.28
N PHE A 131 7.82 10.84 5.21
CA PHE A 131 6.61 11.06 4.45
C PHE A 131 5.99 9.73 4.04
N GLU A 132 4.72 9.75 3.72
CA GLU A 132 3.99 8.64 3.15
C GLU A 132 3.12 9.11 1.98
N ILE A 133 3.09 8.32 0.91
CA ILE A 133 2.11 8.44 -0.16
C ILE A 133 1.23 7.19 -0.11
N GLY A 134 0.01 7.34 0.35
CA GLY A 134 -0.89 6.21 0.59
C GLY A 134 -2.35 6.54 0.31
N ARG A 135 -3.16 5.48 0.19
CA ARG A 135 -4.61 5.63 0.15
C ARG A 135 -5.16 5.89 1.54
N VAL A 136 -6.20 6.71 1.58
CA VAL A 136 -7.09 6.87 2.72
C VAL A 136 -8.49 6.46 2.31
N PHE A 137 -9.37 6.16 3.27
CA PHE A 137 -10.66 5.54 3.02
C PHE A 137 -11.74 6.36 3.71
N LEU A 138 -12.61 6.93 2.88
CA LEU A 138 -13.67 7.82 3.32
C LEU A 138 -15.03 7.25 2.91
N ARG A 139 -16.04 7.40 3.75
CA ARG A 139 -17.40 7.07 3.35
C ARG A 139 -17.91 8.13 2.37
N ASP A 140 -18.44 7.67 1.24
CA ASP A 140 -19.03 8.54 0.23
C ASP A 140 -20.12 7.77 -0.53
N ALA A 141 -21.35 8.10 -0.24
CA ALA A 141 -22.52 7.43 -0.83
C ALA A 141 -22.64 7.61 -2.36
N ALA A 142 -21.95 8.58 -2.93
CA ALA A 142 -21.95 8.83 -4.37
C ALA A 142 -21.04 7.86 -5.15
N VAL A 143 -20.16 7.12 -4.46
CA VAL A 143 -19.23 6.18 -5.11
C VAL A 143 -19.95 4.87 -5.43
N GLU A 144 -20.03 4.53 -6.72
CA GLU A 144 -20.55 3.25 -7.20
C GLU A 144 -19.43 2.22 -7.39
N THR A 145 -19.79 0.94 -7.42
CA THR A 145 -18.86 -0.17 -7.67
C THR A 145 -18.33 -0.12 -9.10
N SER A 146 -17.00 -0.25 -9.26
CA SER A 146 -16.32 -0.43 -10.54
C SER A 146 -15.13 -1.37 -10.35
N ASP A 147 -14.35 -1.61 -11.40
CA ASP A 147 -13.11 -2.40 -11.32
C ASP A 147 -12.07 -1.83 -10.34
N THR A 148 -12.21 -0.55 -9.98
CA THR A 148 -11.22 0.15 -9.13
C THR A 148 -11.83 0.78 -7.87
N THR A 149 -13.16 0.73 -7.72
CA THR A 149 -13.89 1.37 -6.62
C THR A 149 -14.85 0.40 -5.93
N VAL A 150 -15.03 0.59 -4.64
CA VAL A 150 -16.01 -0.13 -3.82
C VAL A 150 -17.14 0.84 -3.49
N LYS A 151 -18.39 0.38 -3.64
CA LYS A 151 -19.59 1.18 -3.37
C LYS A 151 -19.54 1.81 -1.99
N GLY A 152 -19.83 3.11 -1.95
CA GLY A 152 -19.89 3.86 -0.69
C GLY A 152 -18.52 4.21 -0.08
N ILE A 153 -17.40 3.91 -0.78
CA ILE A 153 -16.06 4.15 -0.25
C ILE A 153 -15.20 4.92 -1.26
N HIS A 154 -14.86 6.15 -0.93
CA HIS A 154 -13.89 6.95 -1.66
C HIS A 154 -12.47 6.65 -1.18
N GLN A 155 -11.56 6.35 -2.11
CA GLN A 155 -10.19 5.89 -1.82
C GLN A 155 -9.12 6.79 -2.46
N PRO A 156 -9.03 8.07 -2.10
CA PRO A 156 -8.06 8.97 -2.71
C PRO A 156 -6.63 8.67 -2.25
N MET A 157 -5.68 8.90 -3.16
CA MET A 157 -4.28 8.98 -2.80
C MET A 157 -4.01 10.30 -2.08
N ARG A 158 -3.27 10.23 -0.99
CA ARG A 158 -2.81 11.39 -0.22
C ARG A 158 -1.30 11.33 -0.03
N VAL A 159 -0.72 12.47 0.20
CA VAL A 159 0.65 12.62 0.68
C VAL A 159 0.62 13.37 2.01
N ALA A 160 1.38 12.88 2.98
CA ALA A 160 1.60 13.59 4.23
C ALA A 160 3.07 13.43 4.64
N GLY A 161 3.57 14.39 5.40
CA GLY A 161 4.92 14.37 5.94
C GLY A 161 4.92 14.78 7.40
N LEU A 162 5.96 14.35 8.12
CA LEU A 162 6.18 14.68 9.51
C LEU A 162 7.66 15.00 9.74
N ILE A 163 7.90 16.06 10.48
CA ILE A 163 9.22 16.50 10.89
C ILE A 163 9.26 16.57 12.42
N TYR A 164 10.34 16.06 12.98
CA TYR A 164 10.66 16.19 14.39
C TYR A 164 12.16 16.43 14.56
N GLY A 165 12.52 17.22 15.57
CA GLY A 165 13.90 17.54 15.93
C GLY A 165 14.44 18.75 15.16
N ASP A 166 15.76 18.96 15.29
CA ASP A 166 16.43 20.13 14.74
C ASP A 166 16.36 20.16 13.19
N PRO A 167 16.04 21.29 12.57
CA PRO A 167 16.04 21.43 11.11
C PRO A 167 17.43 21.22 10.52
N ASP A 168 18.47 21.67 11.22
CA ASP A 168 19.85 21.56 10.78
C ASP A 168 20.49 20.28 11.34
N GLY A 169 21.22 19.55 10.49
CA GLY A 169 22.05 18.44 10.96
C GLY A 169 23.14 18.97 11.93
N LEU A 170 23.75 18.03 12.68
CA LEU A 170 24.91 18.37 13.52
C LEU A 170 25.95 19.10 12.65
N SER A 171 26.08 20.39 12.84
CA SER A 171 27.08 21.23 12.22
C SER A 171 27.81 22.04 13.29
N TRP A 172 29.02 22.48 12.99
CA TRP A 172 29.80 23.32 13.87
C TRP A 172 29.18 24.72 14.08
N THR A 173 28.22 25.11 13.22
CA THR A 173 27.40 26.33 13.33
C THR A 173 26.10 26.10 14.10
N CYS A 174 26.03 25.05 14.91
CA CYS A 174 24.83 24.66 15.64
C CYS A 174 24.34 25.80 16.55
N LEU A 175 23.06 26.15 16.43
CA LEU A 175 22.39 27.21 17.19
C LEU A 175 22.23 26.94 18.71
N LEU A 176 22.83 25.87 19.24
CA LEU A 176 22.77 25.50 20.65
C LEU A 176 23.42 26.54 21.61
N TYR A 177 24.09 27.55 21.07
CA TYR A 177 24.73 28.59 21.85
C TYR A 177 24.03 29.96 21.81
N THR A 178 22.83 30.03 21.23
CA THR A 178 22.11 31.32 21.07
C THR A 178 20.82 31.43 21.89
N SER A 179 20.65 30.61 22.91
CA SER A 179 19.54 30.73 23.87
C SER A 179 20.01 31.10 25.25
#